data_eac41dc4670e75556c59a0f3eae50518
#
_entry.id   eac41dc4670e75556c59a0f3eae50518
#
_cell.length_a   1.000
_cell.length_b   1.000
_cell.length_c   1.000
_cell.angle_alpha   90.00
_cell.angle_beta   90.00
_cell.angle_gamma   90.00
#
_symmetry.space_group_name_H-M   'P 1'
#
loop_
_entity.id
_entity.type
_entity.pdbx_description
1 polymer ?
#
loop_
_entity_poly.entity_id
_entity_poly.type
_entity_poly.pdbx_seq_one_letter_code
_entity_poly.pdbx_strand_id
1 'polypeptide(L)'
;ESSYDLVIDNQSLSYGILEVQKNVPLIEIIHHPITKDLYYDLQFSKGIIQKISKWRWFSFLKMQKKVAIQLKVISTPSDNSKKDIAKDFGVAKKNISVIHNGIDYLSFTPLEDIQRVPNQIITTASADVPLKGLDFTLYAIARLKEDYPELRLVIIGEPRPEGHTERLIKKLQIEKNIFYRSSLTRDEIAVEYAKSNIAIVSSLYEGFGFPVGEAMSCAIPLIATNVASIPEITGPFAELIPAESSKAIESAIRNIFANPESYQVKADAGRIHIIENFNWQKIALSYEELIYKTIEEFEC
;
A
#
# COMPACT_ATOMS: atom_id res chain seq x y z
N GLU A 1 -25.54 13.60 28.66
CA GLU A 1 -24.30 14.32 28.30
C GLU A 1 -23.34 13.27 27.75
N SER A 2 -22.75 13.50 26.56
CA SER A 2 -21.74 12.61 26.01
C SER A 2 -20.48 12.76 26.86
N SER A 3 -19.79 11.63 27.12
CA SER A 3 -18.50 11.66 27.83
C SER A 3 -17.31 11.94 26.89
N TYR A 4 -17.58 12.23 25.64
CA TYR A 4 -16.57 12.46 24.59
C TYR A 4 -16.89 13.73 23.82
N ASP A 5 -15.87 14.53 23.50
CA ASP A 5 -15.99 15.75 22.71
C ASP A 5 -16.05 15.45 21.21
N LEU A 6 -15.43 14.33 20.78
CA LEU A 6 -15.42 13.90 19.39
C LEU A 6 -15.14 12.39 19.32
N VAL A 7 -15.64 11.74 18.27
CA VAL A 7 -15.38 10.34 17.93
C VAL A 7 -14.66 10.26 16.60
N ILE A 8 -13.58 9.48 16.53
CA ILE A 8 -12.92 9.09 15.29
C ILE A 8 -13.19 7.61 15.07
N ASP A 9 -13.91 7.27 14.00
CA ASP A 9 -14.15 5.89 13.59
C ASP A 9 -13.21 5.49 12.47
N ASN A 10 -12.70 4.25 12.55
CA ASN A 10 -11.72 3.73 11.60
C ASN A 10 -12.37 2.70 10.67
N GLN A 11 -13.10 3.20 9.68
CA GLN A 11 -13.71 2.45 8.57
C GLN A 11 -14.71 1.36 8.99
N SER A 12 -15.45 1.54 10.09
CA SER A 12 -16.52 0.59 10.45
C SER A 12 -17.69 0.65 9.47
N LEU A 13 -18.05 1.86 9.05
CA LEU A 13 -19.13 2.15 8.09
C LEU A 13 -20.41 1.36 8.36
N SER A 14 -20.73 1.18 9.66
CA SER A 14 -21.94 0.50 10.14
C SER A 14 -23.07 1.50 10.37
N TYR A 15 -24.33 1.04 10.38
CA TYR A 15 -25.46 1.94 10.67
C TYR A 15 -25.36 2.59 12.05
N GLY A 16 -24.74 1.93 13.04
CA GLY A 16 -24.55 2.48 14.38
C GLY A 16 -23.77 3.78 14.41
N ILE A 17 -22.82 3.99 13.46
CA ILE A 17 -22.04 5.21 13.43
C ILE A 17 -22.87 6.45 13.08
N LEU A 18 -23.97 6.28 12.35
CA LEU A 18 -24.91 7.36 12.05
C LEU A 18 -25.67 7.84 13.30
N GLU A 19 -25.92 6.96 14.27
CA GLU A 19 -26.51 7.35 15.57
C GLU A 19 -25.47 8.10 16.42
N VAL A 20 -24.21 7.68 16.37
CA VAL A 20 -23.11 8.41 17.02
C VAL A 20 -23.02 9.83 16.45
N GLN A 21 -23.00 10.00 15.12
CA GLN A 21 -22.92 11.28 14.44
C GLN A 21 -24.04 12.28 14.80
N LYS A 22 -25.22 11.79 15.27
CA LYS A 22 -26.31 12.67 15.70
C LYS A 22 -26.06 13.32 17.05
N ASN A 23 -25.24 12.69 17.88
CA ASN A 23 -25.10 13.04 19.30
C ASN A 23 -23.71 13.59 19.64
N VAL A 24 -22.70 13.28 18.80
CA VAL A 24 -21.30 13.66 19.02
C VAL A 24 -20.65 14.01 17.67
N PRO A 25 -19.77 15.01 17.61
CA PRO A 25 -18.93 15.26 16.42
C PRO A 25 -18.23 13.97 15.99
N LEU A 26 -18.25 13.66 14.70
CA LEU A 26 -17.70 12.41 14.16
C LEU A 26 -16.80 12.65 12.95
N ILE A 27 -15.62 12.07 12.98
CA ILE A 27 -14.75 11.92 11.82
C ILE A 27 -14.69 10.43 11.46
N GLU A 28 -15.08 10.10 10.25
CA GLU A 28 -14.93 8.74 9.70
C GLU A 28 -13.67 8.67 8.86
N ILE A 29 -12.75 7.76 9.19
CA ILE A 29 -11.57 7.49 8.37
C ILE A 29 -11.91 6.38 7.38
N ILE A 30 -11.85 6.66 6.08
CA ILE A 30 -12.01 5.66 5.02
C ILE A 30 -10.69 5.54 4.26
N HIS A 31 -9.97 4.45 4.48
CA HIS A 31 -8.65 4.23 3.86
C HIS A 31 -8.75 4.10 2.33
N HIS A 32 -9.73 3.35 1.87
CA HIS A 32 -10.13 3.24 0.46
C HIS A 32 -11.49 2.55 0.37
N PRO A 33 -12.22 2.70 -0.74
CA PRO A 33 -13.46 1.96 -0.94
C PRO A 33 -13.14 0.50 -1.24
N ILE A 34 -13.65 -0.42 -0.39
CA ILE A 34 -13.43 -1.88 -0.53
C ILE A 34 -14.04 -2.45 -1.84
N THR A 35 -14.72 -1.64 -2.61
CA THR A 35 -15.17 -1.96 -3.98
C THR A 35 -14.00 -2.36 -4.90
N LYS A 36 -12.80 -1.83 -4.66
CA LYS A 36 -11.60 -2.19 -5.41
C LYS A 36 -11.14 -3.62 -5.10
N ASP A 37 -11.21 -4.00 -3.82
CA ASP A 37 -10.92 -5.37 -3.40
C ASP A 37 -11.87 -6.36 -4.06
N LEU A 38 -13.18 -6.07 -4.06
CA LEU A 38 -14.18 -6.88 -4.77
C LEU A 38 -13.85 -6.99 -6.27
N TYR A 39 -13.52 -5.87 -6.92
CA TYR A 39 -13.21 -5.86 -8.34
C TYR A 39 -12.07 -6.81 -8.68
N TYR A 40 -10.93 -6.70 -8.00
CA TYR A 40 -9.77 -7.55 -8.25
C TYR A 40 -10.02 -9.00 -7.81
N ASP A 41 -10.70 -9.22 -6.69
CA ASP A 41 -11.08 -10.57 -6.24
C ASP A 41 -11.95 -11.28 -7.28
N LEU A 42 -12.87 -10.58 -7.93
CA LEU A 42 -13.69 -11.15 -9.02
C LEU A 42 -12.89 -11.38 -10.30
N GLN A 43 -11.96 -10.48 -10.64
CA GLN A 43 -11.11 -10.59 -11.82
C GLN A 43 -10.22 -11.83 -11.75
N PHE A 44 -9.61 -12.09 -10.58
CA PHE A 44 -8.70 -13.23 -10.35
C PHE A 44 -9.41 -14.51 -9.90
N SER A 45 -10.74 -14.50 -9.72
CA SER A 45 -11.50 -15.70 -9.34
C SER A 45 -11.62 -16.69 -10.49
N LYS A 46 -11.29 -17.95 -10.20
CA LYS A 46 -11.42 -19.08 -11.14
C LYS A 46 -12.81 -19.72 -11.02
N GLY A 47 -13.68 -19.45 -11.99
CA GLY A 47 -14.99 -20.08 -12.07
C GLY A 47 -16.11 -19.35 -11.32
N ILE A 48 -17.36 -19.73 -11.68
CA ILE A 48 -18.57 -19.01 -11.26
C ILE A 48 -18.87 -19.15 -9.76
N ILE A 49 -18.55 -20.31 -9.18
CA ILE A 49 -18.81 -20.58 -7.75
C ILE A 49 -17.97 -19.65 -6.86
N GLN A 50 -16.67 -19.47 -7.20
CA GLN A 50 -15.81 -18.54 -6.48
C GLN A 50 -16.29 -17.11 -6.60
N LYS A 51 -16.73 -16.68 -7.81
CA LYS A 51 -17.29 -15.33 -8.02
C LYS A 51 -18.54 -15.09 -7.18
N ILE A 52 -19.45 -16.07 -7.11
CA ILE A 52 -20.67 -15.98 -6.26
C ILE A 52 -20.29 -15.90 -4.78
N SER A 53 -19.33 -16.71 -4.33
CA SER A 53 -18.83 -16.68 -2.94
C SER A 53 -18.25 -15.31 -2.60
N LYS A 54 -17.41 -14.73 -3.47
CA LYS A 54 -16.85 -13.40 -3.30
C LYS A 54 -17.94 -12.33 -3.27
N TRP A 55 -18.87 -12.36 -4.22
CA TRP A 55 -19.97 -11.42 -4.24
C TRP A 55 -20.83 -11.46 -2.96
N ARG A 56 -21.08 -12.64 -2.40
CA ARG A 56 -21.76 -12.80 -1.12
C ARG A 56 -20.95 -12.25 0.05
N TRP A 57 -19.66 -12.54 0.07
CA TRP A 57 -18.75 -12.01 1.11
C TRP A 57 -18.78 -10.48 1.14
N PHE A 58 -18.71 -9.82 0.00
CA PHE A 58 -18.72 -8.36 -0.12
C PHE A 58 -20.12 -7.73 -0.07
N SER A 59 -21.16 -8.47 0.35
CA SER A 59 -22.55 -7.95 0.40
C SER A 59 -22.70 -6.74 1.35
N PHE A 60 -21.83 -6.61 2.34
CA PHE A 60 -21.78 -5.47 3.27
C PHE A 60 -21.49 -4.13 2.58
N LEU A 61 -20.90 -4.12 1.38
CA LEU A 61 -20.67 -2.90 0.61
C LEU A 61 -21.95 -2.08 0.36
N LYS A 62 -23.10 -2.76 0.28
CA LYS A 62 -24.40 -2.08 0.16
C LYS A 62 -24.70 -1.23 1.40
N MET A 63 -24.36 -1.72 2.58
CA MET A 63 -24.48 -0.99 3.83
C MET A 63 -23.47 0.15 3.88
N GLN A 64 -22.21 -0.12 3.64
CA GLN A 64 -21.14 0.89 3.67
C GLN A 64 -21.45 2.07 2.76
N LYS A 65 -21.92 1.81 1.54
CA LYS A 65 -22.36 2.87 0.61
C LYS A 65 -23.48 3.72 1.18
N LYS A 66 -24.52 3.10 1.79
CA LYS A 66 -25.65 3.82 2.37
C LYS A 66 -25.25 4.66 3.58
N VAL A 67 -24.28 4.18 4.35
CA VAL A 67 -23.75 4.89 5.52
C VAL A 67 -22.86 6.04 5.05
N ALA A 68 -21.89 5.78 4.19
CA ALA A 68 -20.90 6.76 3.73
C ALA A 68 -21.54 8.03 3.14
N ILE A 69 -22.63 7.90 2.37
CA ILE A 69 -23.35 9.06 1.79
C ILE A 69 -23.91 10.00 2.87
N GLN A 70 -24.21 9.50 4.06
CA GLN A 70 -24.83 10.27 5.15
C GLN A 70 -23.78 10.86 6.12
N LEU A 71 -22.50 10.51 5.97
CA LEU A 71 -21.44 11.04 6.81
C LEU A 71 -21.13 12.50 6.44
N LYS A 72 -20.97 13.33 7.47
CA LYS A 72 -20.70 14.76 7.31
C LYS A 72 -19.22 15.04 7.08
N VAL A 73 -18.35 14.34 7.84
CA VAL A 73 -16.89 14.51 7.79
C VAL A 73 -16.21 13.16 7.58
N ILE A 74 -15.46 13.06 6.49
CA ILE A 74 -14.68 11.88 6.13
C ILE A 74 -13.23 12.30 5.95
N SER A 75 -12.31 11.54 6.52
CA SER A 75 -10.87 11.63 6.23
C SER A 75 -10.43 10.44 5.38
N THR A 76 -9.50 10.66 4.46
CA THR A 76 -8.94 9.59 3.61
C THR A 76 -7.45 9.87 3.31
N PRO A 77 -6.61 8.82 3.14
CA PRO A 77 -5.17 9.02 3.09
C PRO A 77 -4.60 9.45 1.74
N SER A 78 -5.41 9.62 0.69
CA SER A 78 -4.91 10.03 -0.63
C SER A 78 -5.98 10.72 -1.48
N ASP A 79 -5.54 11.55 -2.43
CA ASP A 79 -6.43 12.15 -3.42
C ASP A 79 -7.09 11.11 -4.32
N ASN A 80 -6.38 10.02 -4.61
CA ASN A 80 -6.97 8.90 -5.34
C ASN A 80 -8.11 8.26 -4.54
N SER A 81 -7.89 7.94 -3.26
CA SER A 81 -8.94 7.39 -2.39
C SER A 81 -10.14 8.33 -2.28
N LYS A 82 -9.92 9.64 -2.18
CA LYS A 82 -11.01 10.65 -2.23
C LYS A 82 -11.82 10.57 -3.51
N LYS A 83 -11.16 10.44 -4.67
CA LYS A 83 -11.85 10.30 -5.97
C LYS A 83 -12.66 9.01 -6.02
N ASP A 84 -12.07 7.91 -5.56
CA ASP A 84 -12.70 6.60 -5.58
C ASP A 84 -13.88 6.52 -4.59
N ILE A 85 -13.77 7.04 -3.36
CA ILE A 85 -14.86 7.13 -2.38
C ILE A 85 -16.01 7.94 -2.95
N ALA A 86 -15.73 9.12 -3.50
CA ALA A 86 -16.74 9.97 -4.10
C ALA A 86 -17.47 9.27 -5.26
N LYS A 87 -16.74 8.55 -6.11
CA LYS A 87 -17.28 7.81 -7.26
C LYS A 87 -18.07 6.57 -6.85
N ASP A 88 -17.45 5.70 -6.05
CA ASP A 88 -17.97 4.37 -5.78
C ASP A 88 -19.08 4.37 -4.71
N PHE A 89 -18.96 5.23 -3.72
CA PHE A 89 -19.95 5.40 -2.65
C PHE A 89 -20.97 6.52 -2.92
N GLY A 90 -20.65 7.48 -3.80
CA GLY A 90 -21.51 8.62 -4.10
C GLY A 90 -21.43 9.74 -3.05
N VAL A 91 -20.35 9.80 -2.29
CA VAL A 91 -20.10 10.83 -1.28
C VAL A 91 -19.74 12.15 -1.95
N ALA A 92 -20.28 13.26 -1.44
CA ALA A 92 -19.92 14.60 -1.91
C ALA A 92 -18.44 14.89 -1.57
N LYS A 93 -17.64 15.31 -2.57
CA LYS A 93 -16.20 15.58 -2.38
C LYS A 93 -15.89 16.61 -1.29
N LYS A 94 -16.81 17.55 -1.03
CA LYS A 94 -16.67 18.56 0.03
C LYS A 94 -16.65 17.95 1.43
N ASN A 95 -17.26 16.78 1.62
CA ASN A 95 -17.29 16.05 2.90
C ASN A 95 -16.03 15.19 3.10
N ILE A 96 -15.11 15.15 2.15
CA ILE A 96 -13.93 14.31 2.20
C ILE A 96 -12.68 15.19 2.27
N SER A 97 -11.98 15.14 3.38
CA SER A 97 -10.66 15.73 3.59
C SER A 97 -9.57 14.71 3.28
N VAL A 98 -8.51 15.12 2.60
CA VAL A 98 -7.33 14.28 2.39
C VAL A 98 -6.33 14.60 3.49
N ILE A 99 -6.04 13.62 4.32
CA ILE A 99 -4.96 13.66 5.30
C ILE A 99 -4.16 12.39 5.12
N HIS A 100 -2.94 12.52 4.62
CA HIS A 100 -2.07 11.39 4.38
C HIS A 100 -1.78 10.62 5.66
N ASN A 101 -1.39 9.34 5.53
CA ASN A 101 -0.85 8.62 6.67
C ASN A 101 0.60 9.03 6.92
N GLY A 102 1.02 8.99 8.17
CA GLY A 102 2.43 9.15 8.53
C GLY A 102 3.22 7.87 8.24
N ILE A 103 4.47 8.04 7.84
CA ILE A 103 5.43 6.94 7.67
C ILE A 103 6.37 6.93 8.89
N ASP A 104 6.63 5.74 9.40
CA ASP A 104 7.57 5.53 10.51
C ASP A 104 9.02 5.52 9.98
N TYR A 105 9.50 6.70 9.60
CA TYR A 105 10.85 6.88 9.05
C TYR A 105 11.96 6.73 10.09
N LEU A 106 11.61 6.60 11.38
CA LEU A 106 12.55 6.34 12.45
C LEU A 106 12.91 4.85 12.54
N SER A 107 11.91 3.96 12.46
CA SER A 107 12.15 2.52 12.36
C SER A 107 12.65 2.13 10.96
N PHE A 108 12.04 2.69 9.89
CA PHE A 108 12.48 2.49 8.52
C PHE A 108 13.56 3.52 8.14
N THR A 109 14.81 3.20 8.44
CA THR A 109 15.96 4.08 8.23
C THR A 109 17.10 3.34 7.53
N PRO A 110 17.98 4.01 6.77
CA PRO A 110 19.20 3.40 6.28
C PRO A 110 20.04 2.87 7.44
N LEU A 111 20.59 1.68 7.30
CA LEU A 111 21.44 1.03 8.26
C LEU A 111 22.85 0.88 7.64
N GLU A 112 23.75 1.82 7.95
CA GLU A 112 25.07 1.93 7.32
C GLU A 112 25.98 0.71 7.60
N ASP A 113 25.80 0.07 8.76
CA ASP A 113 26.58 -1.11 9.16
C ASP A 113 26.14 -2.41 8.44
N ILE A 114 25.04 -2.37 7.69
CA ILE A 114 24.50 -3.53 6.99
C ILE A 114 24.98 -3.55 5.54
N GLN A 115 25.79 -4.54 5.18
CA GLN A 115 26.19 -4.77 3.79
C GLN A 115 25.04 -5.27 2.93
N ARG A 116 24.86 -4.68 1.76
CA ARG A 116 23.93 -5.18 0.75
C ARG A 116 24.36 -6.54 0.23
N VAL A 117 23.42 -7.45 0.11
CA VAL A 117 23.62 -8.74 -0.55
C VAL A 117 23.54 -8.51 -2.06
N PRO A 118 24.55 -8.89 -2.85
CA PRO A 118 24.52 -8.70 -4.29
C PRO A 118 23.25 -9.31 -4.92
N ASN A 119 22.65 -8.56 -5.85
CA ASN A 119 21.44 -8.96 -6.59
C ASN A 119 20.24 -9.32 -5.71
N GLN A 120 20.19 -8.86 -4.46
CA GLN A 120 19.01 -9.06 -3.61
C GLN A 120 17.96 -7.99 -3.89
N ILE A 121 16.74 -8.43 -4.14
CA ILE A 121 15.54 -7.64 -4.32
C ILE A 121 14.58 -7.97 -3.18
N ILE A 122 13.86 -6.97 -2.67
CA ILE A 122 12.85 -7.17 -1.62
C ILE A 122 11.47 -6.76 -2.10
N THR A 123 10.45 -7.50 -1.66
CA THR A 123 9.04 -7.09 -1.78
C THR A 123 8.28 -7.43 -0.50
N THR A 124 7.41 -6.52 -0.08
CA THR A 124 6.47 -6.74 1.03
C THR A 124 5.07 -7.12 0.51
N ALA A 125 4.99 -7.53 -0.76
CA ALA A 125 3.76 -8.00 -1.36
C ALA A 125 3.32 -9.31 -0.69
N SER A 126 2.14 -9.30 -0.05
CA SER A 126 1.57 -10.49 0.55
C SER A 126 1.35 -11.57 -0.51
N ALA A 127 1.87 -12.77 -0.25
CA ALA A 127 1.64 -13.93 -1.09
C ALA A 127 0.13 -14.28 -1.14
N ASP A 128 -0.31 -14.81 -2.27
CA ASP A 128 -1.71 -15.21 -2.51
C ASP A 128 -2.75 -14.06 -2.38
N VAL A 129 -2.32 -12.79 -2.43
CA VAL A 129 -3.18 -11.61 -2.51
C VAL A 129 -3.05 -10.97 -3.89
N PRO A 130 -4.01 -11.19 -4.81
CA PRO A 130 -3.91 -10.73 -6.20
C PRO A 130 -3.67 -9.23 -6.34
N LEU A 131 -4.30 -8.44 -5.47
CA LEU A 131 -4.18 -6.98 -5.45
C LEU A 131 -2.73 -6.49 -5.31
N LYS A 132 -1.87 -7.30 -4.69
CA LYS A 132 -0.45 -6.94 -4.47
C LYS A 132 0.45 -7.24 -5.67
N GLY A 133 -0.07 -7.89 -6.72
CA GLY A 133 0.61 -8.07 -8.01
C GLY A 133 1.91 -8.88 -7.97
N LEU A 134 2.12 -9.70 -6.93
CA LEU A 134 3.34 -10.50 -6.76
C LEU A 134 3.63 -11.39 -7.97
N ASP A 135 2.61 -11.90 -8.64
CA ASP A 135 2.75 -12.74 -9.84
C ASP A 135 3.61 -12.06 -10.92
N PHE A 136 3.41 -10.75 -11.14
CA PHE A 136 4.17 -10.01 -12.16
C PHE A 136 5.65 -9.89 -11.78
N THR A 137 5.95 -9.73 -10.48
CA THR A 137 7.32 -9.78 -9.97
C THR A 137 7.94 -11.16 -10.17
N LEU A 138 7.22 -12.24 -9.85
CA LEU A 138 7.71 -13.62 -10.06
C LEU A 138 8.00 -13.92 -11.53
N TYR A 139 7.14 -13.47 -12.45
CA TYR A 139 7.42 -13.58 -13.89
C TYR A 139 8.65 -12.78 -14.33
N ALA A 140 8.91 -11.61 -13.74
CA ALA A 140 10.12 -10.84 -14.02
C ALA A 140 11.38 -11.54 -13.51
N ILE A 141 11.35 -12.08 -12.29
CA ILE A 141 12.45 -12.88 -11.73
C ILE A 141 12.75 -14.11 -12.62
N ALA A 142 11.71 -14.79 -13.10
CA ALA A 142 11.89 -15.95 -13.98
C ALA A 142 12.59 -15.61 -15.30
N ARG A 143 12.42 -14.39 -15.82
CA ARG A 143 13.11 -13.91 -17.03
C ARG A 143 14.55 -13.50 -16.77
N LEU A 144 14.86 -13.07 -15.56
CA LEU A 144 16.16 -12.55 -15.17
C LEU A 144 17.13 -13.62 -14.66
N LYS A 145 16.64 -14.78 -14.22
CA LYS A 145 17.42 -15.79 -13.51
C LYS A 145 18.61 -16.35 -14.30
N GLU A 146 18.53 -16.34 -15.64
CA GLU A 146 19.62 -16.85 -16.48
C GLU A 146 20.75 -15.82 -16.63
N ASP A 147 20.38 -14.52 -16.74
CA ASP A 147 21.33 -13.42 -16.84
C ASP A 147 21.94 -13.05 -15.47
N TYR A 148 21.20 -13.30 -14.40
CA TYR A 148 21.57 -13.07 -13.00
C TYR A 148 21.36 -14.33 -12.15
N PRO A 149 22.26 -15.34 -12.25
CA PRO A 149 22.08 -16.63 -11.55
C PRO A 149 21.97 -16.50 -10.03
N GLU A 150 22.64 -15.48 -9.45
CA GLU A 150 22.63 -15.19 -8.01
C GLU A 150 21.47 -14.24 -7.59
N LEU A 151 20.51 -13.99 -8.50
CA LEU A 151 19.37 -13.12 -8.21
C LEU A 151 18.53 -13.71 -7.08
N ARG A 152 18.22 -12.90 -6.07
CA ARG A 152 17.45 -13.27 -4.89
C ARG A 152 16.25 -12.34 -4.74
N LEU A 153 15.07 -12.90 -4.60
CA LEU A 153 13.86 -12.18 -4.20
C LEU A 153 13.50 -12.55 -2.77
N VAL A 154 13.62 -11.60 -1.87
CA VAL A 154 13.11 -11.71 -0.50
C VAL A 154 11.66 -11.26 -0.48
N ILE A 155 10.77 -12.13 -0.04
CA ILE A 155 9.33 -11.85 0.11
C ILE A 155 9.03 -11.79 1.61
N ILE A 156 8.56 -10.63 2.07
CA ILE A 156 8.10 -10.48 3.46
C ILE A 156 6.68 -11.03 3.56
N GLY A 157 6.54 -12.17 4.23
CA GLY A 157 5.32 -12.94 4.36
C GLY A 157 5.52 -14.39 3.99
N GLU A 158 4.48 -15.18 4.12
CA GLU A 158 4.48 -16.61 3.76
C GLU A 158 3.35 -16.90 2.76
N PRO A 159 3.59 -17.77 1.77
CA PRO A 159 2.53 -18.26 0.92
C PRO A 159 1.65 -19.25 1.71
N ARG A 160 0.42 -19.39 1.29
CA ARG A 160 -0.42 -20.49 1.77
C ARG A 160 0.17 -21.82 1.27
N PRO A 161 0.26 -22.87 2.12
CA PRO A 161 0.65 -24.19 1.66
C PRO A 161 -0.19 -24.61 0.45
N GLU A 162 0.46 -25.06 -0.60
CA GLU A 162 -0.17 -25.39 -1.89
C GLU A 162 -0.98 -24.23 -2.50
N GLY A 163 -0.69 -23.01 -2.12
CA GLY A 163 -1.33 -21.79 -2.62
C GLY A 163 -0.98 -21.49 -4.08
N HIS A 164 -1.59 -20.42 -4.61
CA HIS A 164 -1.32 -19.99 -5.98
C HIS A 164 0.15 -19.59 -6.16
N THR A 165 0.70 -18.81 -5.25
CA THR A 165 2.07 -18.31 -5.30
C THR A 165 3.09 -19.46 -5.30
N GLU A 166 2.93 -20.45 -4.41
CA GLU A 166 3.83 -21.60 -4.36
C GLU A 166 3.81 -22.43 -5.66
N ARG A 167 2.61 -22.67 -6.20
CA ARG A 167 2.47 -23.39 -7.49
C ARG A 167 3.09 -22.60 -8.64
N LEU A 168 2.96 -21.26 -8.64
CA LEU A 168 3.53 -20.42 -9.67
C LEU A 168 5.07 -20.45 -9.62
N ILE A 169 5.68 -20.38 -8.44
CA ILE A 169 7.13 -20.45 -8.24
C ILE A 169 7.67 -21.78 -8.79
N LYS A 170 7.04 -22.91 -8.44
CA LYS A 170 7.39 -24.25 -8.98
C LYS A 170 7.26 -24.30 -10.50
N LYS A 171 6.16 -23.77 -11.06
CA LYS A 171 5.93 -23.70 -12.51
C LYS A 171 7.01 -22.90 -13.24
N LEU A 172 7.48 -21.81 -12.64
CA LEU A 172 8.51 -20.93 -13.20
C LEU A 172 9.93 -21.45 -12.94
N GLN A 173 10.10 -22.47 -12.11
CA GLN A 173 11.39 -23.05 -11.74
C GLN A 173 12.35 -22.00 -11.14
N ILE A 174 11.83 -21.20 -10.20
CA ILE A 174 12.57 -20.11 -9.52
C ILE A 174 12.70 -20.34 -8.02
N GLU A 175 12.49 -21.54 -7.53
CA GLU A 175 12.55 -21.88 -6.10
C GLU A 175 13.87 -21.45 -5.45
N LYS A 176 14.97 -21.57 -6.17
CA LYS A 176 16.31 -21.20 -5.72
C LYS A 176 16.49 -19.68 -5.54
N ASN A 177 15.66 -18.90 -6.22
CA ASN A 177 15.71 -17.43 -6.20
C ASN A 177 14.81 -16.81 -5.14
N ILE A 178 13.91 -17.58 -4.48
CA ILE A 178 12.89 -17.06 -3.59
C ILE A 178 13.25 -17.36 -2.13
N PHE A 179 13.19 -16.32 -1.30
CA PHE A 179 13.50 -16.37 0.13
C PHE A 179 12.36 -15.71 0.92
N TYR A 180 11.61 -16.50 1.68
CA TYR A 180 10.55 -15.98 2.53
C TYR A 180 11.12 -15.51 3.88
N ARG A 181 10.53 -14.42 4.39
CA ARG A 181 10.73 -13.92 5.73
C ARG A 181 9.37 -13.60 6.33
N SER A 182 9.03 -14.24 7.44
CA SER A 182 7.75 -14.04 8.13
C SER A 182 7.95 -13.70 9.58
N SER A 183 6.90 -13.17 10.20
CA SER A 183 6.86 -12.84 11.62
C SER A 183 7.95 -11.84 12.05
N LEU A 184 8.36 -10.96 11.14
CA LEU A 184 9.36 -9.93 11.40
C LEU A 184 8.74 -8.71 12.10
N THR A 185 9.50 -8.13 13.02
CA THR A 185 9.26 -6.79 13.54
C THR A 185 9.58 -5.72 12.48
N ARG A 186 9.19 -4.46 12.73
CA ARG A 186 9.52 -3.33 11.83
C ARG A 186 11.01 -3.18 11.63
N ASP A 187 11.78 -3.28 12.72
CA ASP A 187 13.25 -3.14 12.69
C ASP A 187 13.88 -4.28 11.87
N GLU A 188 13.39 -5.50 12.00
CA GLU A 188 13.85 -6.64 11.19
C GLU A 188 13.48 -6.47 9.70
N ILE A 189 12.34 -5.88 9.37
CA ILE A 189 12.00 -5.53 7.99
C ILE A 189 12.94 -4.44 7.46
N ALA A 190 13.28 -3.43 8.28
CA ALA A 190 14.27 -2.41 7.91
C ALA A 190 15.65 -3.03 7.63
N VAL A 191 16.07 -4.05 8.39
CA VAL A 191 17.29 -4.82 8.11
C VAL A 191 17.20 -5.54 6.75
N GLU A 192 16.06 -6.13 6.40
CA GLU A 192 15.91 -6.78 5.09
C GLU A 192 15.89 -5.75 3.93
N TYR A 193 15.34 -4.55 4.14
CA TYR A 193 15.50 -3.43 3.19
C TYR A 193 16.98 -3.05 3.04
N ALA A 194 17.71 -2.86 4.14
CA ALA A 194 19.12 -2.48 4.12
C ALA A 194 20.01 -3.50 3.39
N LYS A 195 19.69 -4.80 3.50
CA LYS A 195 20.38 -5.88 2.77
C LYS A 195 20.09 -5.89 1.27
N SER A 196 19.05 -5.21 0.81
CA SER A 196 18.57 -5.32 -0.57
C SER A 196 19.06 -4.18 -1.46
N ASN A 197 19.19 -4.44 -2.76
CA ASN A 197 19.60 -3.45 -3.75
C ASN A 197 18.41 -2.70 -4.36
N ILE A 198 17.24 -3.35 -4.40
CA ILE A 198 16.02 -2.85 -5.01
C ILE A 198 14.83 -3.28 -4.15
N ALA A 199 13.89 -2.36 -3.92
CA ALA A 199 12.55 -2.70 -3.44
C ALA A 199 11.55 -2.70 -4.61
N ILE A 200 10.59 -3.63 -4.59
CA ILE A 200 9.52 -3.70 -5.60
C ILE A 200 8.16 -3.66 -4.92
N VAL A 201 7.31 -2.72 -5.34
CA VAL A 201 5.90 -2.64 -4.99
C VAL A 201 5.07 -2.75 -6.28
N SER A 202 4.65 -3.96 -6.62
CA SER A 202 3.94 -4.29 -7.86
C SER A 202 2.41 -4.24 -7.72
N SER A 203 1.89 -3.56 -6.71
CA SER A 203 0.46 -3.51 -6.38
C SER A 203 -0.39 -3.03 -7.56
N LEU A 204 -1.58 -3.61 -7.70
CA LEU A 204 -2.58 -3.20 -8.69
C LEU A 204 -3.46 -2.05 -8.16
N TYR A 205 -3.51 -1.90 -6.85
CA TYR A 205 -4.18 -0.81 -6.17
C TYR A 205 -3.59 -0.62 -4.75
N GLU A 206 -3.46 0.63 -4.32
CA GLU A 206 -3.12 1.01 -2.94
C GLU A 206 -3.99 2.19 -2.51
N GLY A 207 -4.54 2.13 -1.30
CA GLY A 207 -5.25 3.27 -0.71
C GLY A 207 -4.31 4.37 -0.27
N PHE A 208 -3.13 3.99 0.23
CA PHE A 208 -2.02 4.87 0.58
C PHE A 208 -0.70 4.32 0.04
N GLY A 209 -0.25 3.15 0.48
CA GLY A 209 1.00 2.55 0.02
C GLY A 209 2.10 2.61 1.07
N PHE A 210 1.85 2.13 2.28
CA PHE A 210 2.88 2.02 3.33
C PHE A 210 4.19 1.39 2.83
N PRO A 211 4.16 0.26 2.06
CA PRO A 211 5.40 -0.34 1.56
C PRO A 211 6.26 0.57 0.70
N VAL A 212 5.62 1.50 -0.03
CA VAL A 212 6.32 2.52 -0.82
C VAL A 212 7.06 3.49 0.09
N GLY A 213 6.35 4.05 1.08
CA GLY A 213 6.93 4.99 2.04
C GLY A 213 8.03 4.35 2.90
N GLU A 214 7.86 3.09 3.32
CA GLU A 214 8.83 2.31 4.08
C GLU A 214 10.13 2.09 3.28
N ALA A 215 10.02 1.64 2.03
CA ALA A 215 11.17 1.45 1.14
C ALA A 215 11.91 2.77 0.89
N MET A 216 11.17 3.85 0.60
CA MET A 216 11.77 5.18 0.40
C MET A 216 12.43 5.70 1.67
N SER A 217 11.85 5.44 2.84
CA SER A 217 12.44 5.81 4.14
C SER A 217 13.77 5.11 4.39
N CYS A 218 13.93 3.87 3.91
CA CYS A 218 15.19 3.12 3.97
C CYS A 218 16.21 3.55 2.90
N ALA A 219 15.92 4.58 2.09
CA ALA A 219 16.76 5.04 0.99
C ALA A 219 17.20 3.91 0.04
N ILE A 220 16.27 3.00 -0.28
CA ILE A 220 16.52 1.92 -1.24
C ILE A 220 15.92 2.29 -2.61
N PRO A 221 16.61 2.05 -3.75
CA PRO A 221 16.04 2.18 -5.07
C PRO A 221 14.70 1.43 -5.17
N LEU A 222 13.64 2.15 -5.57
CA LEU A 222 12.27 1.63 -5.58
C LEU A 222 11.71 1.54 -6.99
N ILE A 223 11.23 0.36 -7.35
CA ILE A 223 10.35 0.13 -8.50
C ILE A 223 8.92 0.02 -7.97
N ALA A 224 8.01 0.85 -8.47
CA ALA A 224 6.61 0.80 -8.06
C ALA A 224 5.67 0.99 -9.25
N THR A 225 4.46 0.43 -9.15
CA THR A 225 3.44 0.60 -10.18
C THR A 225 2.86 2.01 -10.16
N ASN A 226 2.60 2.57 -11.35
CA ASN A 226 1.97 3.89 -11.51
C ASN A 226 0.43 3.77 -11.37
N VAL A 227 -0.03 3.42 -10.17
CA VAL A 227 -1.47 3.22 -9.88
C VAL A 227 -1.89 3.87 -8.57
N ALA A 228 -3.15 4.26 -8.52
CA ALA A 228 -3.83 4.75 -7.31
C ALA A 228 -3.00 5.83 -6.58
N SER A 229 -2.72 5.65 -5.29
CA SER A 229 -1.98 6.61 -4.46
C SER A 229 -0.46 6.55 -4.63
N ILE A 230 0.09 5.52 -5.28
CA ILE A 230 1.55 5.33 -5.36
C ILE A 230 2.28 6.56 -5.92
N PRO A 231 1.86 7.18 -7.06
CA PRO A 231 2.51 8.38 -7.57
C PRO A 231 2.45 9.59 -6.62
N GLU A 232 1.39 9.68 -5.80
CA GLU A 232 1.23 10.76 -4.81
C GLU A 232 2.30 10.65 -3.71
N ILE A 233 2.66 9.41 -3.32
CA ILE A 233 3.63 9.14 -2.26
C ILE A 233 5.05 9.21 -2.80
N THR A 234 5.30 8.63 -3.97
CA THR A 234 6.66 8.55 -4.53
C THR A 234 7.17 9.88 -5.07
N GLY A 235 6.28 10.76 -5.53
CA GLY A 235 6.71 11.88 -6.38
C GLY A 235 7.60 11.36 -7.53
N PRO A 236 8.69 12.08 -7.91
CA PRO A 236 9.60 11.66 -8.96
C PRO A 236 10.71 10.69 -8.48
N PHE A 237 10.66 10.24 -7.22
CA PHE A 237 11.77 9.56 -6.56
C PHE A 237 11.75 8.03 -6.67
N ALA A 238 10.76 7.44 -7.36
CA ALA A 238 10.73 6.01 -7.67
C ALA A 238 10.76 5.76 -9.19
N GLU A 239 11.07 4.54 -9.58
CA GLU A 239 10.90 4.07 -10.96
C GLU A 239 9.45 3.60 -11.12
N LEU A 240 8.61 4.48 -11.67
CA LEU A 240 7.19 4.19 -11.87
C LEU A 240 6.97 3.43 -13.18
N ILE A 241 6.34 2.26 -13.06
CA ILE A 241 6.08 1.34 -14.18
C ILE A 241 4.58 1.09 -14.37
N PRO A 242 4.13 0.70 -15.57
CA PRO A 242 2.77 0.22 -15.77
C PRO A 242 2.47 -1.00 -14.91
N ALA A 243 1.25 -1.04 -14.33
CA ALA A 243 0.77 -2.23 -13.63
C ALA A 243 0.65 -3.43 -14.59
N GLU A 244 0.57 -4.63 -14.02
CA GLU A 244 0.39 -5.89 -14.75
C GLU A 244 1.48 -6.17 -15.82
N SER A 245 2.67 -5.59 -15.67
CA SER A 245 3.75 -5.71 -16.64
C SER A 245 5.04 -6.29 -16.07
N SER A 246 5.19 -7.61 -16.15
CA SER A 246 6.46 -8.27 -15.78
C SER A 246 7.66 -7.82 -16.63
N LYS A 247 7.42 -7.40 -17.90
CA LYS A 247 8.46 -6.84 -18.77
C LYS A 247 8.95 -5.47 -18.27
N ALA A 248 8.04 -4.62 -17.79
CA ALA A 248 8.42 -3.33 -17.24
C ALA A 248 9.23 -3.50 -15.95
N ILE A 249 8.84 -4.45 -15.07
CA ILE A 249 9.60 -4.80 -13.87
C ILE A 249 11.00 -5.28 -14.25
N GLU A 250 11.10 -6.23 -15.20
CA GLU A 250 12.38 -6.73 -15.71
C GLU A 250 13.27 -5.60 -16.21
N SER A 251 12.76 -4.73 -17.08
CA SER A 251 13.52 -3.62 -17.64
C SER A 251 14.00 -2.65 -16.55
N ALA A 252 13.15 -2.34 -15.57
CA ALA A 252 13.52 -1.46 -14.47
C ALA A 252 14.62 -2.06 -13.58
N ILE A 253 14.55 -3.38 -13.28
CA ILE A 253 15.62 -4.09 -12.53
C ILE A 253 16.95 -3.99 -13.29
N ARG A 254 16.95 -4.27 -14.60
CA ARG A 254 18.17 -4.18 -15.45
C ARG A 254 18.75 -2.77 -15.42
N ASN A 255 17.91 -1.75 -15.54
CA ASN A 255 18.33 -0.34 -15.52
C ASN A 255 18.97 0.05 -14.19
N ILE A 256 18.38 -0.37 -13.06
CA ILE A 256 18.93 -0.09 -11.73
C ILE A 256 20.28 -0.79 -11.54
N PHE A 257 20.39 -2.07 -11.92
CA PHE A 257 21.65 -2.81 -11.82
C PHE A 257 22.76 -2.22 -12.73
N ALA A 258 22.38 -1.66 -13.89
CA ALA A 258 23.33 -1.00 -14.79
C ALA A 258 23.76 0.40 -14.32
N ASN A 259 22.94 1.08 -13.50
CA ASN A 259 23.15 2.47 -13.07
C ASN A 259 22.93 2.67 -11.57
N PRO A 260 23.57 1.87 -10.69
CA PRO A 260 23.24 1.83 -9.26
C PRO A 260 23.43 3.17 -8.55
N GLU A 261 24.48 3.93 -8.89
CA GLU A 261 24.77 5.22 -8.26
C GLU A 261 23.69 6.26 -8.54
N SER A 262 23.22 6.35 -9.78
CA SER A 262 22.15 7.28 -10.16
C SER A 262 20.85 6.99 -9.43
N TYR A 263 20.50 5.70 -9.30
CA TYR A 263 19.30 5.30 -8.56
C TYR A 263 19.45 5.44 -7.05
N GLN A 264 20.68 5.33 -6.50
CA GLN A 264 20.93 5.62 -5.10
C GLN A 264 20.71 7.10 -4.78
N VAL A 265 21.22 8.01 -5.59
CA VAL A 265 20.96 9.47 -5.44
C VAL A 265 19.47 9.77 -5.46
N LYS A 266 18.72 9.11 -6.35
CA LYS A 266 17.25 9.23 -6.42
C LYS A 266 16.57 8.69 -5.16
N ALA A 267 17.04 7.58 -4.61
CA ALA A 267 16.53 6.97 -3.39
C ALA A 267 16.80 7.84 -2.15
N ASP A 268 17.99 8.44 -2.05
CA ASP A 268 18.34 9.36 -0.96
C ASP A 268 17.44 10.60 -0.96
N ALA A 269 17.19 11.19 -2.12
CA ALA A 269 16.24 12.29 -2.27
C ALA A 269 14.79 11.85 -1.94
N GLY A 270 14.44 10.62 -2.27
CA GLY A 270 13.15 10.02 -1.90
C GLY A 270 12.95 9.91 -0.40
N ARG A 271 13.98 9.55 0.35
CA ARG A 271 13.93 9.56 1.83
C ARG A 271 13.65 10.96 2.38
N ILE A 272 14.34 11.97 1.88
CA ILE A 272 14.12 13.37 2.31
C ILE A 272 12.66 13.75 2.06
N HIS A 273 12.13 13.43 0.87
CA HIS A 273 10.73 13.67 0.51
C HIS A 273 9.75 13.04 1.51
N ILE A 274 9.98 11.78 1.93
CA ILE A 274 9.12 11.12 2.93
C ILE A 274 9.19 11.84 4.29
N ILE A 275 10.39 12.16 4.76
CA ILE A 275 10.58 12.85 6.05
C ILE A 275 9.87 14.21 6.07
N GLU A 276 9.95 14.95 4.98
CA GLU A 276 9.36 16.29 4.89
C GLU A 276 7.84 16.29 4.75
N ASN A 277 7.26 15.28 4.05
CA ASN A 277 5.86 15.32 3.65
C ASN A 277 4.97 14.31 4.35
N PHE A 278 5.52 13.21 4.88
CA PHE A 278 4.75 12.10 5.43
C PHE A 278 5.17 11.72 6.86
N ASN A 279 5.74 12.67 7.62
CA ASN A 279 6.05 12.44 9.04
C ASN A 279 4.80 12.55 9.92
N TRP A 280 4.76 11.77 11.00
CA TRP A 280 3.61 11.72 11.91
C TRP A 280 3.28 13.05 12.58
N GLN A 281 4.29 13.90 12.86
CA GLN A 281 4.10 15.20 13.50
C GLN A 281 3.26 16.12 12.60
N LYS A 282 3.60 16.18 11.31
CA LYS A 282 2.85 16.97 10.31
C LYS A 282 1.43 16.43 10.12
N ILE A 283 1.29 15.11 10.07
CA ILE A 283 -0.02 14.47 9.91
C ILE A 283 -0.91 14.69 11.14
N ALA A 284 -0.34 14.63 12.35
CA ALA A 284 -1.06 14.90 13.59
C ALA A 284 -1.64 16.32 13.62
N LEU A 285 -0.87 17.33 13.19
CA LEU A 285 -1.36 18.71 13.08
C LEU A 285 -2.55 18.84 12.11
N SER A 286 -2.51 18.13 10.98
CA SER A 286 -3.63 18.14 10.04
C SER A 286 -4.88 17.47 10.61
N TYR A 287 -4.73 16.43 11.42
CA TYR A 287 -5.86 15.86 12.16
C TYR A 287 -6.36 16.78 13.26
N GLU A 288 -5.48 17.46 13.97
CA GLU A 288 -5.85 18.45 15.00
C GLU A 288 -6.72 19.55 14.41
N GLU A 289 -6.34 20.14 13.28
CA GLU A 289 -7.14 21.12 12.54
C GLU A 289 -8.53 20.58 12.14
N LEU A 290 -8.59 19.36 11.63
CA LEU A 290 -9.84 18.71 11.24
C LEU A 290 -10.74 18.45 12.46
N ILE A 291 -10.16 18.05 13.61
CA ILE A 291 -10.86 17.81 14.87
C ILE A 291 -11.54 19.10 15.36
N TYR A 292 -10.78 20.20 15.51
CA TYR A 292 -11.34 21.47 15.98
C TYR A 292 -12.43 21.97 15.06
N LYS A 293 -12.20 21.94 13.76
CA LYS A 293 -13.21 22.33 12.76
C LYS A 293 -14.49 21.48 12.87
N THR A 294 -14.35 20.16 13.09
CA THR A 294 -15.51 19.26 13.19
C THR A 294 -16.32 19.54 14.45
N ILE A 295 -15.68 19.87 15.56
CA ILE A 295 -16.37 20.26 16.81
C ILE A 295 -17.11 21.58 16.61
N GLU A 296 -16.47 22.62 16.08
CA GLU A 296 -17.08 23.92 15.83
C GLU A 296 -18.31 23.81 14.90
N GLU A 297 -18.21 23.05 13.81
CA GLU A 297 -19.32 22.85 12.86
C GLU A 297 -20.47 22.01 13.43
N PHE A 298 -20.25 21.26 14.51
CA PHE A 298 -21.29 20.47 15.17
C PHE A 298 -22.09 21.30 16.17
N GLU A 299 -21.47 22.31 16.81
CA GLU A 299 -22.10 23.20 17.80
C GLU A 299 -22.95 24.32 17.15
N CYS A 300 -22.75 24.59 15.86
CA CYS A 300 -23.49 25.58 15.08
C CYS A 300 -24.76 25.00 14.43
#